data_4e10c028d93f0d708cd036392cc8ba13
#
_entry.id   4e10c028d93f0d708cd036392cc8ba13
#
_cell.length_a   1.000
_cell.length_b   1.000
_cell.length_c   1.000
_cell.angle_alpha   90.00
_cell.angle_beta   90.00
_cell.angle_gamma   90.00
#
_symmetry.space_group_name_H-M   'P 1'
#
loop_
_entity.id
_entity.type
_entity.pdbx_description
1 polymer ?
#
loop_
_entity_poly.entity_id
_entity_poly.type
_entity_poly.pdbx_seq_one_letter_code
_entity_poly.pdbx_strand_id
1 'polypeptide(L)'
;MYALTLTIAAALSAAMVASTPTQIQLVHDLLDKYDKKAKPMWDNTKPINVSFTVSLYQILELNEPQQFVLLNAWIIERWYDEFLYWSPMEYQNITELRLPYDSIWLPDTTLYNSLVMKDDDTRRLLNAKLTTDLQRRASLIELLYPTIHKFSCLLDLRFFPFDVQNCTMIFSSWTYDQTRIDYFPASDEISIANYLENEGWELLKTEVSRHEVKYSCCPNAYTLLHLTLYLRRKPLFYLVNLIIPTSIITLIAIVGFFTTSSASGMREE
;
A
#
# COMPACT_ATOMS: atom_id res chain seq x y z
N MET A 1 -25.92 -5.80 68.51
CA MET A 1 -26.37 -5.19 67.20
C MET A 1 -25.24 -4.56 66.38
N TYR A 2 -24.25 -3.88 67.00
CA TYR A 2 -23.15 -3.26 66.25
C TYR A 2 -22.14 -4.24 65.58
N ALA A 3 -21.93 -5.43 66.12
CA ALA A 3 -21.00 -6.40 65.58
C ALA A 3 -21.51 -7.06 64.29
N LEU A 4 -22.83 -7.22 64.13
CA LEU A 4 -23.46 -7.86 62.97
C LEU A 4 -23.48 -6.88 61.76
N THR A 5 -23.60 -5.58 62.01
CA THR A 5 -23.58 -4.55 60.96
C THR A 5 -22.17 -4.32 60.41
N LEU A 6 -21.12 -4.47 61.21
CA LEU A 6 -19.72 -4.35 60.73
C LEU A 6 -19.31 -5.54 59.85
N THR A 7 -19.79 -6.74 60.15
CA THR A 7 -19.49 -7.95 59.35
C THR A 7 -20.19 -7.93 57.99
N ILE A 8 -21.41 -7.39 57.89
CA ILE A 8 -22.13 -7.23 56.62
C ILE A 8 -21.47 -6.15 55.73
N ALA A 9 -21.02 -5.04 56.33
CA ALA A 9 -20.30 -3.98 55.61
C ALA A 9 -18.94 -4.47 55.10
N ALA A 10 -18.19 -5.28 55.85
CA ALA A 10 -16.95 -5.90 55.41
C ALA A 10 -17.14 -6.95 54.32
N ALA A 11 -18.25 -7.71 54.34
CA ALA A 11 -18.57 -8.66 53.29
C ALA A 11 -19.01 -8.00 51.95
N LEU A 12 -19.68 -6.84 52.02
CA LEU A 12 -20.05 -6.06 50.83
C LEU A 12 -18.85 -5.29 50.22
N SER A 13 -17.85 -4.93 51.01
CA SER A 13 -16.63 -4.31 50.45
C SER A 13 -15.66 -5.29 49.81
N ALA A 14 -15.74 -6.59 50.14
CA ALA A 14 -14.92 -7.64 49.49
C ALA A 14 -15.46 -8.08 48.14
N ALA A 15 -16.65 -7.65 47.73
CA ALA A 15 -17.30 -8.09 46.49
C ALA A 15 -17.07 -7.12 45.31
N MET A 16 -16.38 -6.05 45.49
CA MET A 16 -15.88 -5.24 44.36
C MET A 16 -14.48 -5.69 43.94
N VAL A 17 -14.35 -6.95 43.52
CA VAL A 17 -13.30 -7.32 42.58
C VAL A 17 -13.70 -6.65 41.28
N ALA A 18 -13.02 -5.57 40.95
CA ALA A 18 -13.19 -4.88 39.69
C ALA A 18 -12.89 -5.92 38.58
N SER A 19 -13.94 -6.51 37.99
CA SER A 19 -13.79 -7.39 36.83
C SER A 19 -13.17 -6.55 35.73
N THR A 20 -11.98 -6.92 35.28
CA THR A 20 -11.36 -6.31 34.11
C THR A 20 -12.34 -6.40 32.95
N PRO A 21 -12.54 -5.32 32.16
CA PRO A 21 -13.41 -5.39 30.99
C PRO A 21 -12.99 -6.56 30.10
N THR A 22 -13.95 -7.33 29.62
CA THR A 22 -13.72 -8.58 28.85
C THR A 22 -12.78 -8.38 27.67
N GLN A 23 -12.85 -7.23 26.99
CA GLN A 23 -11.95 -6.90 25.90
C GLN A 23 -10.49 -6.74 26.35
N ILE A 24 -10.25 -6.14 27.52
CA ILE A 24 -8.90 -6.00 28.09
C ILE A 24 -8.35 -7.38 28.44
N GLN A 25 -9.17 -8.23 29.06
CA GLN A 25 -8.78 -9.60 29.37
C GLN A 25 -8.42 -10.37 28.11
N LEU A 26 -9.25 -10.29 27.05
CA LEU A 26 -8.97 -10.94 25.77
C LEU A 26 -7.63 -10.49 25.18
N VAL A 27 -7.33 -9.20 25.20
CA VAL A 27 -6.05 -8.66 24.70
C VAL A 27 -4.88 -9.23 25.49
N HIS A 28 -4.97 -9.28 26.82
CA HIS A 28 -3.93 -9.86 27.68
C HIS A 28 -3.75 -11.35 27.40
N ASP A 29 -4.84 -12.11 27.35
CA ASP A 29 -4.79 -13.55 27.14
C ASP A 29 -4.17 -13.92 25.77
N LEU A 30 -4.41 -13.09 24.73
CA LEU A 30 -3.84 -13.26 23.40
C LEU A 30 -2.36 -12.89 23.33
N LEU A 31 -1.96 -11.77 23.96
CA LEU A 31 -0.61 -11.22 23.80
C LEU A 31 0.40 -11.73 24.83
N ASP A 32 -0.04 -12.27 25.96
CA ASP A 32 0.86 -12.74 27.05
C ASP A 32 1.87 -13.79 26.59
N LYS A 33 1.48 -14.67 25.66
CA LYS A 33 2.32 -15.74 25.10
C LYS A 33 2.70 -15.53 23.64
N TYR A 34 2.31 -14.39 23.06
CA TYR A 34 2.55 -14.10 21.66
C TYR A 34 3.91 -13.42 21.46
N ASP A 35 4.75 -13.97 20.58
CA ASP A 35 5.99 -13.34 20.17
C ASP A 35 5.89 -12.90 18.70
N LYS A 36 5.80 -11.60 18.46
CA LYS A 36 5.73 -10.98 17.14
C LYS A 36 6.95 -11.22 16.24
N LYS A 37 8.04 -11.76 16.80
CA LYS A 37 9.25 -12.09 16.03
C LYS A 37 9.16 -13.48 15.39
N ALA A 38 8.24 -14.31 15.88
CA ALA A 38 8.05 -15.66 15.39
C ALA A 38 6.99 -15.66 14.28
N LYS A 39 7.21 -16.47 13.24
CA LYS A 39 6.22 -16.73 12.20
C LYS A 39 4.96 -17.36 12.84
N PRO A 40 3.74 -16.80 12.63
CA PRO A 40 2.53 -17.19 13.35
C PRO A 40 1.87 -18.44 12.78
N MET A 41 2.59 -19.53 12.68
CA MET A 41 2.11 -20.83 12.23
C MET A 41 2.70 -21.96 13.06
N TRP A 42 1.88 -22.96 13.38
CA TRP A 42 2.33 -24.18 14.07
C TRP A 42 3.24 -25.03 13.16
N ASP A 43 2.88 -25.13 11.88
CA ASP A 43 3.65 -25.89 10.90
C ASP A 43 4.64 -24.96 10.17
N ASN A 44 5.88 -24.98 10.63
CA ASN A 44 6.96 -24.16 10.05
C ASN A 44 7.34 -24.56 8.61
N THR A 45 6.87 -25.70 8.11
CA THR A 45 7.17 -26.16 6.74
C THR A 45 6.28 -25.49 5.68
N LYS A 46 5.14 -24.96 6.08
CA LYS A 46 4.18 -24.31 5.19
C LYS A 46 4.41 -22.80 5.09
N PRO A 47 4.18 -22.18 3.94
CA PRO A 47 4.23 -20.73 3.81
C PRO A 47 3.03 -20.06 4.51
N ILE A 48 3.22 -18.82 4.96
CA ILE A 48 2.11 -17.93 5.25
C ILE A 48 1.62 -17.37 3.93
N ASN A 49 0.34 -17.57 3.63
CA ASN A 49 -0.30 -17.00 2.47
C ASN A 49 -0.79 -15.59 2.79
N VAL A 50 -0.22 -14.59 2.10
CA VAL A 50 -0.61 -13.19 2.23
C VAL A 50 -1.41 -12.78 1.01
N SER A 51 -2.68 -12.45 1.22
CA SER A 51 -3.50 -11.83 0.19
C SER A 51 -3.23 -10.34 0.15
N PHE A 52 -2.86 -9.82 -1.00
CA PHE A 52 -2.39 -8.46 -1.20
C PHE A 52 -3.31 -7.71 -2.16
N THR A 53 -3.69 -6.49 -1.77
CA THR A 53 -4.52 -5.60 -2.60
C THR A 53 -3.98 -4.18 -2.51
N VAL A 54 -3.99 -3.49 -3.64
CA VAL A 54 -3.71 -2.05 -3.71
C VAL A 54 -4.97 -1.33 -4.19
N SER A 55 -5.33 -0.25 -3.51
CA SER A 55 -6.34 0.69 -3.95
C SER A 55 -5.66 2.01 -4.29
N LEU A 56 -5.67 2.38 -5.56
CA LEU A 56 -5.10 3.64 -6.03
C LEU A 56 -6.00 4.80 -5.60
N TYR A 57 -5.42 5.78 -4.92
CA TYR A 57 -6.12 6.99 -4.52
C TYR A 57 -5.82 8.16 -5.45
N GLN A 58 -4.55 8.43 -5.73
CA GLN A 58 -4.14 9.56 -6.57
C GLN A 58 -2.74 9.37 -7.16
N ILE A 59 -2.57 9.76 -8.41
CA ILE A 59 -1.25 9.93 -9.03
C ILE A 59 -0.82 11.37 -8.74
N LEU A 60 0.27 11.53 -7.98
CA LEU A 60 0.77 12.83 -7.55
C LEU A 60 1.71 13.44 -8.57
N GLU A 61 2.64 12.62 -9.08
CA GLU A 61 3.67 13.08 -10.02
C GLU A 61 4.14 11.93 -10.91
N LEU A 62 4.36 12.23 -12.17
CA LEU A 62 5.09 11.38 -13.10
C LEU A 62 6.23 12.23 -13.64
N ASN A 63 7.44 11.92 -13.18
CA ASN A 63 8.61 12.75 -13.44
C ASN A 63 9.45 12.15 -14.56
N GLU A 64 9.42 12.79 -15.73
CA GLU A 64 10.12 12.31 -16.91
C GLU A 64 11.67 12.44 -16.79
N PRO A 65 12.24 13.54 -16.32
CA PRO A 65 13.69 13.66 -16.20
C PRO A 65 14.31 12.67 -15.22
N GLN A 66 13.61 12.34 -14.12
CA GLN A 66 14.12 11.45 -13.08
C GLN A 66 13.57 10.02 -13.20
N GLN A 67 12.67 9.75 -14.16
CA GLN A 67 12.14 8.42 -14.46
C GLN A 67 11.48 7.75 -13.24
N PHE A 68 10.57 8.48 -12.57
CA PHE A 68 9.81 7.93 -11.44
C PHE A 68 8.34 8.32 -11.48
N VAL A 69 7.56 7.55 -10.76
CA VAL A 69 6.17 7.85 -10.41
C VAL A 69 6.05 8.03 -8.91
N LEU A 70 5.30 9.05 -8.51
CA LEU A 70 4.87 9.29 -7.15
C LEU A 70 3.34 9.15 -7.09
N LEU A 71 2.85 8.25 -6.27
CA LEU A 71 1.43 8.04 -6.11
C LEU A 71 1.03 7.80 -4.65
N ASN A 72 -0.23 8.11 -4.34
CA ASN A 72 -0.86 7.76 -3.09
C ASN A 72 -1.76 6.54 -3.30
N ALA A 73 -1.58 5.53 -2.47
CA ALA A 73 -2.35 4.29 -2.53
C ALA A 73 -2.63 3.77 -1.12
N TRP A 74 -3.67 2.97 -1.00
CA TRP A 74 -3.97 2.21 0.20
C TRP A 74 -3.58 0.76 -0.03
N ILE A 75 -2.77 0.23 0.88
CA ILE A 75 -2.34 -1.17 0.86
C ILE A 75 -3.22 -1.94 1.82
N ILE A 76 -3.68 -3.10 1.39
CA ILE A 76 -4.47 -4.02 2.20
C ILE A 76 -3.79 -5.38 2.16
N GLU A 77 -3.33 -5.82 3.31
CA GLU A 77 -2.70 -7.13 3.50
C GLU A 77 -3.58 -7.98 4.40
N ARG A 78 -3.80 -9.24 4.00
CA ARG A 78 -4.58 -10.20 4.78
C ARG A 78 -3.83 -11.51 4.89
N TRP A 79 -3.73 -12.01 6.11
CA TRP A 79 -3.15 -13.32 6.40
C TRP A 79 -3.83 -13.97 7.58
N TYR A 80 -3.58 -15.26 7.79
CA TYR A 80 -4.06 -15.97 8.98
C TYR A 80 -2.94 -16.09 9.99
N ASP A 81 -3.26 -15.80 11.26
CA ASP A 81 -2.40 -15.97 12.41
C ASP A 81 -2.99 -17.07 13.31
N GLU A 82 -2.26 -18.18 13.45
CA GLU A 82 -2.74 -19.35 14.21
C GLU A 82 -2.54 -19.18 15.73
N PHE A 83 -1.75 -18.20 16.15
CA PHE A 83 -1.49 -17.95 17.57
C PHE A 83 -2.45 -16.93 18.18
N LEU A 84 -3.09 -16.11 17.37
CA LEU A 84 -4.07 -15.11 17.79
C LEU A 84 -5.51 -15.62 17.62
N TYR A 85 -5.79 -16.77 18.21
CA TYR A 85 -7.13 -17.41 18.15
C TYR A 85 -7.84 -17.31 19.48
N TRP A 86 -9.15 -16.99 19.45
CA TRP A 86 -10.03 -17.06 20.61
C TRP A 86 -11.42 -17.58 20.25
N SER A 87 -12.13 -18.12 21.28
CA SER A 87 -13.54 -18.50 21.17
C SER A 87 -14.41 -17.31 21.59
N PRO A 88 -15.27 -16.76 20.70
CA PRO A 88 -16.16 -15.66 21.08
C PRO A 88 -17.06 -15.95 22.28
N MET A 89 -17.44 -17.22 22.48
CA MET A 89 -18.32 -17.64 23.60
C MET A 89 -17.67 -17.37 24.98
N GLU A 90 -16.34 -17.41 25.07
CA GLU A 90 -15.58 -17.14 26.30
C GLU A 90 -15.42 -15.65 26.59
N TYR A 91 -15.61 -14.80 25.57
CA TYR A 91 -15.38 -13.35 25.64
C TYR A 91 -16.61 -12.53 25.18
N GLN A 92 -17.79 -12.82 25.73
CA GLN A 92 -19.04 -12.08 25.50
C GLN A 92 -19.38 -11.92 24.00
N ASN A 93 -19.12 -12.93 23.18
CA ASN A 93 -19.32 -12.95 21.74
C ASN A 93 -18.50 -11.90 20.96
N ILE A 94 -17.35 -11.49 21.46
CA ILE A 94 -16.42 -10.63 20.70
C ILE A 94 -15.82 -11.45 19.55
N THR A 95 -16.16 -11.10 18.32
CA THR A 95 -15.66 -11.75 17.09
C THR A 95 -14.56 -10.98 16.41
N GLU A 96 -14.46 -9.67 16.68
CA GLU A 96 -13.48 -8.78 16.08
C GLU A 96 -12.71 -8.00 17.16
N LEU A 97 -11.42 -7.81 16.92
CA LEU A 97 -10.52 -7.05 17.77
C LEU A 97 -9.63 -6.17 16.91
N ARG A 98 -9.25 -5.01 17.44
CA ARG A 98 -8.23 -4.16 16.82
C ARG A 98 -7.04 -4.03 17.74
N LEU A 99 -5.86 -4.34 17.22
CA LEU A 99 -4.59 -4.23 17.94
C LEU A 99 -3.65 -3.27 17.19
N PRO A 100 -2.79 -2.54 17.91
CA PRO A 100 -1.71 -1.80 17.26
C PRO A 100 -0.87 -2.71 16.38
N TYR A 101 -0.55 -2.26 15.16
CA TYR A 101 0.19 -3.05 14.17
C TYR A 101 1.54 -3.57 14.70
N ASP A 102 2.17 -2.82 15.60
CA ASP A 102 3.46 -3.12 16.20
C ASP A 102 3.39 -4.15 17.34
N SER A 103 2.19 -4.56 17.77
CA SER A 103 2.00 -5.61 18.79
C SER A 103 1.93 -7.02 18.21
N ILE A 104 1.77 -7.16 16.90
CA ILE A 104 1.63 -8.44 16.20
C ILE A 104 2.71 -8.66 15.16
N TRP A 105 2.86 -9.90 14.67
CA TRP A 105 3.72 -10.21 13.54
C TRP A 105 3.16 -9.60 12.26
N LEU A 106 4.05 -9.08 11.41
CA LEU A 106 3.71 -8.50 10.11
C LEU A 106 4.56 -9.14 9.01
N PRO A 107 4.01 -9.31 7.80
CA PRO A 107 4.81 -9.65 6.64
C PRO A 107 5.78 -8.50 6.31
N ASP A 108 6.98 -8.84 5.83
CA ASP A 108 8.02 -7.89 5.46
C ASP A 108 7.88 -7.38 4.02
N THR A 109 6.65 -7.08 3.63
CA THR A 109 6.29 -6.63 2.29
C THR A 109 7.05 -5.36 1.91
N THR A 110 7.76 -5.42 0.80
CA THR A 110 8.62 -4.35 0.31
C THR A 110 8.33 -4.05 -1.17
N LEU A 111 8.35 -2.78 -1.53
CA LEU A 111 8.32 -2.35 -2.92
C LEU A 111 9.75 -2.39 -3.49
N TYR A 112 10.04 -3.38 -4.34
CA TYR A 112 11.40 -3.67 -4.83
C TYR A 112 12.02 -2.54 -5.66
N ASN A 113 11.22 -1.85 -6.45
CA ASN A 113 11.68 -0.72 -7.26
C ASN A 113 11.40 0.63 -6.61
N SER A 114 11.29 0.67 -5.27
CA SER A 114 11.15 1.91 -4.51
C SER A 114 12.42 2.77 -4.60
N LEU A 115 12.25 4.06 -4.74
CA LEU A 115 13.33 5.07 -4.69
C LEU A 115 13.48 5.70 -3.29
N VAL A 116 12.58 5.38 -2.37
CA VAL A 116 12.60 5.85 -0.99
C VAL A 116 12.43 4.67 -0.07
N MET A 117 13.42 4.42 0.78
CA MET A 117 13.41 3.31 1.74
C MET A 117 13.11 3.78 3.18
N LYS A 118 12.46 4.91 3.35
CA LYS A 118 12.06 5.37 4.68
C LYS A 118 10.67 4.85 4.99
N ASP A 119 10.53 4.15 6.10
CA ASP A 119 9.23 3.90 6.71
C ASP A 119 8.63 5.24 7.12
N ASP A 120 7.52 5.56 6.50
CA ASP A 120 6.81 6.79 6.81
C ASP A 120 6.17 6.67 8.20
N ASP A 121 6.17 7.76 8.97
CA ASP A 121 5.62 7.83 10.32
C ASP A 121 4.12 7.52 10.41
N THR A 122 3.44 7.40 9.28
CA THR A 122 2.01 7.09 9.19
C THR A 122 1.64 5.73 9.78
N ARG A 123 2.56 4.76 9.83
CA ARG A 123 2.30 3.43 10.42
C ARG A 123 2.05 3.49 11.92
N ARG A 124 2.55 4.48 12.65
CA ARG A 124 2.46 4.57 14.12
C ARG A 124 1.03 4.65 14.67
N LEU A 125 0.06 5.05 13.85
CA LEU A 125 -1.33 5.22 14.26
C LEU A 125 -2.24 4.08 13.77
N LEU A 126 -1.68 3.04 13.17
CA LEU A 126 -2.46 1.99 12.54
C LEU A 126 -2.77 0.86 13.51
N ASN A 127 -3.99 0.34 13.36
CA ASN A 127 -4.42 -0.88 14.02
C ASN A 127 -4.71 -1.94 12.98
N ALA A 128 -4.24 -3.15 13.24
CA ALA A 128 -4.67 -4.33 12.50
C ALA A 128 -6.03 -4.77 13.03
N LYS A 129 -6.92 -5.15 12.12
CA LYS A 129 -8.19 -5.77 12.43
C LYS A 129 -8.00 -7.28 12.49
N LEU A 130 -8.40 -7.89 13.59
CA LEU A 130 -8.38 -9.33 13.81
C LEU A 130 -9.81 -9.84 13.80
N THR A 131 -10.08 -10.89 13.05
CA THR A 131 -11.38 -11.57 13.03
C THR A 131 -11.15 -13.04 13.27
N THR A 132 -11.68 -13.59 14.39
CA THR A 132 -11.48 -14.99 14.72
C THR A 132 -12.23 -15.91 13.77
N ASP A 133 -11.58 -16.98 13.32
CA ASP A 133 -12.16 -18.03 12.48
C ASP A 133 -12.18 -19.37 13.25
N LEU A 134 -13.37 -19.77 13.69
CA LEU A 134 -13.56 -20.98 14.47
C LEU A 134 -13.25 -22.27 13.68
N GLN A 135 -13.44 -22.24 12.36
CA GLN A 135 -13.21 -23.41 11.51
C GLN A 135 -11.72 -23.68 11.33
N ARG A 136 -10.95 -22.60 11.12
CA ARG A 136 -9.50 -22.67 10.93
C ARG A 136 -8.72 -22.70 12.23
N ARG A 137 -9.33 -22.33 13.36
CA ARG A 137 -8.66 -22.09 14.65
C ARG A 137 -7.51 -21.11 14.51
N ALA A 138 -7.77 -20.01 13.81
CA ALA A 138 -6.83 -18.94 13.54
C ALA A 138 -7.60 -17.63 13.46
N SER A 139 -6.93 -16.50 13.50
CA SER A 139 -7.57 -15.22 13.21
C SER A 139 -7.11 -14.69 11.84
N LEU A 140 -8.08 -14.21 11.08
CA LEU A 140 -7.80 -13.40 9.89
C LEU A 140 -7.34 -12.02 10.33
N ILE A 141 -6.11 -11.68 9.99
CA ILE A 141 -5.56 -10.35 10.20
C ILE A 141 -5.76 -9.55 8.93
N GLU A 142 -6.29 -8.36 9.08
CA GLU A 142 -6.40 -7.38 8.01
C GLU A 142 -5.66 -6.10 8.42
N LEU A 143 -4.62 -5.76 7.68
CA LEU A 143 -3.86 -4.52 7.84
C LEU A 143 -4.13 -3.62 6.65
N LEU A 144 -4.73 -2.46 6.91
CA LEU A 144 -4.99 -1.41 5.93
C LEU A 144 -4.18 -0.17 6.29
N TYR A 145 -3.38 0.34 5.34
CA TYR A 145 -2.63 1.57 5.56
C TYR A 145 -2.50 2.41 4.28
N PRO A 146 -2.64 3.73 4.41
CA PRO A 146 -2.32 4.66 3.33
C PRO A 146 -0.81 4.84 3.22
N THR A 147 -0.31 5.00 2.02
CA THR A 147 1.11 5.23 1.79
C THR A 147 1.37 5.99 0.50
N ILE A 148 2.45 6.75 0.47
CA ILE A 148 2.95 7.41 -0.73
C ILE A 148 4.11 6.59 -1.25
N HIS A 149 3.95 6.04 -2.46
CA HIS A 149 5.00 5.29 -3.13
C HIS A 149 5.70 6.16 -4.16
N LYS A 150 7.03 6.19 -4.08
CA LYS A 150 7.92 6.72 -5.11
C LYS A 150 8.73 5.58 -5.70
N PHE A 151 8.49 5.25 -6.95
CA PHE A 151 9.12 4.09 -7.59
C PHE A 151 9.62 4.41 -9.00
N SER A 152 10.65 3.68 -9.42
CA SER A 152 11.23 3.84 -10.74
C SER A 152 10.27 3.37 -11.83
N CYS A 153 10.13 4.18 -12.87
CA CYS A 153 9.42 3.84 -14.09
C CYS A 153 10.17 4.39 -15.30
N LEU A 154 10.65 3.51 -16.15
CA LEU A 154 11.30 3.89 -17.41
C LEU A 154 10.23 4.35 -18.40
N LEU A 155 10.24 5.64 -18.73
CA LEU A 155 9.25 6.26 -19.59
C LEU A 155 9.72 6.25 -21.05
N ASP A 156 8.81 5.96 -21.97
CA ASP A 156 9.03 6.06 -23.41
C ASP A 156 8.43 7.34 -23.97
N LEU A 157 9.29 8.32 -24.28
CA LEU A 157 8.89 9.64 -24.73
C LEU A 157 8.93 9.81 -26.26
N ARG A 158 9.08 8.72 -27.04
CA ARG A 158 9.19 8.81 -28.51
C ARG A 158 8.00 9.48 -29.19
N PHE A 159 6.82 9.34 -28.59
CA PHE A 159 5.57 9.89 -29.13
C PHE A 159 5.05 11.09 -28.31
N PHE A 160 5.93 11.72 -27.53
CA PHE A 160 5.55 12.91 -26.75
C PHE A 160 4.94 14.00 -27.65
N PRO A 161 3.83 14.68 -27.28
CA PRO A 161 3.05 14.53 -26.05
C PRO A 161 1.85 13.55 -26.15
N PHE A 162 1.84 12.62 -27.09
CA PHE A 162 0.77 11.63 -27.32
C PHE A 162 1.17 10.24 -26.84
N ASP A 163 1.98 10.18 -25.81
CA ASP A 163 2.58 8.97 -25.28
C ASP A 163 1.66 8.24 -24.29
N VAL A 164 1.84 6.92 -24.24
CA VAL A 164 1.26 6.03 -23.23
C VAL A 164 2.40 5.40 -22.46
N GLN A 165 2.34 5.49 -21.14
CA GLN A 165 3.35 4.97 -20.24
C GLN A 165 2.86 3.71 -19.54
N ASN A 166 3.78 2.79 -19.27
CA ASN A 166 3.53 1.55 -18.56
C ASN A 166 4.44 1.49 -17.35
N CYS A 167 3.86 1.73 -16.16
CA CYS A 167 4.59 1.81 -14.91
C CYS A 167 4.16 0.70 -13.96
N THR A 168 5.12 -0.12 -13.54
CA THR A 168 4.87 -1.31 -12.72
C THR A 168 5.50 -1.14 -11.34
N MET A 169 4.69 -1.33 -10.29
CA MET A 169 5.15 -1.54 -8.92
C MET A 169 5.41 -3.03 -8.70
N ILE A 170 6.50 -3.38 -8.03
CA ILE A 170 6.88 -4.76 -7.76
C ILE A 170 6.93 -4.98 -6.25
N PHE A 171 5.95 -5.71 -5.71
CA PHE A 171 5.88 -6.04 -4.30
C PHE A 171 6.30 -7.49 -4.03
N SER A 172 7.06 -7.69 -2.98
CA SER A 172 7.44 -9.02 -2.50
C SER A 172 7.97 -8.94 -1.05
N SER A 173 8.18 -10.09 -0.41
CA SER A 173 9.01 -10.16 0.80
C SER A 173 10.46 -9.89 0.44
N TRP A 174 11.15 -9.10 1.27
CA TRP A 174 12.58 -8.88 1.12
C TRP A 174 13.41 -10.03 1.66
N THR A 175 12.98 -10.60 2.80
CA THR A 175 13.77 -11.59 3.55
C THR A 175 13.38 -13.02 3.22
N TYR A 176 12.08 -13.28 2.99
CA TYR A 176 11.54 -14.63 2.91
C TYR A 176 11.26 -15.07 1.49
N ASP A 177 11.67 -16.28 1.17
CA ASP A 177 11.32 -16.95 -0.08
C ASP A 177 9.88 -17.48 -0.06
N GLN A 178 9.39 -17.99 -1.20
CA GLN A 178 8.05 -18.53 -1.38
C GLN A 178 7.69 -19.68 -0.42
N THR A 179 8.69 -20.40 0.11
CA THR A 179 8.44 -21.49 1.07
C THR A 179 8.08 -20.98 2.46
N ARG A 180 8.32 -19.70 2.74
CA ARG A 180 8.05 -19.05 4.03
C ARG A 180 6.91 -18.09 3.99
N ILE A 181 6.88 -17.21 2.98
CA ILE A 181 5.78 -16.27 2.72
C ILE A 181 5.42 -16.36 1.25
N ASP A 182 4.15 -16.59 0.95
CA ASP A 182 3.65 -16.61 -0.42
C ASP A 182 2.57 -15.55 -0.60
N TYR A 183 2.73 -14.72 -1.66
CA TYR A 183 1.83 -13.63 -1.95
C TYR A 183 0.86 -13.99 -3.05
N PHE A 184 -0.41 -13.65 -2.81
CA PHE A 184 -1.49 -13.82 -3.78
C PHE A 184 -2.21 -12.50 -4.01
N PRO A 185 -2.43 -12.09 -5.26
CA PRO A 185 -3.29 -10.96 -5.54
C PRO A 185 -4.74 -11.30 -5.17
N ALA A 186 -5.44 -10.38 -4.52
CA ALA A 186 -6.86 -10.57 -4.22
C ALA A 186 -7.75 -10.27 -5.43
N SER A 187 -7.20 -9.58 -6.45
CA SER A 187 -7.85 -9.23 -7.71
C SER A 187 -6.79 -9.13 -8.81
N ASP A 188 -7.21 -9.33 -10.05
CA ASP A 188 -6.36 -9.17 -11.25
C ASP A 188 -6.16 -7.69 -11.63
N GLU A 189 -6.81 -6.77 -10.92
CA GLU A 189 -6.73 -5.33 -11.15
C GLU A 189 -6.49 -4.56 -9.84
N ILE A 190 -5.86 -3.40 -9.94
CA ILE A 190 -5.75 -2.44 -8.84
C ILE A 190 -7.11 -1.77 -8.65
N SER A 191 -7.60 -1.70 -7.42
CA SER A 191 -8.86 -1.03 -7.12
C SER A 191 -8.75 0.47 -7.40
N ILE A 192 -9.68 1.00 -8.19
CA ILE A 192 -9.80 2.43 -8.53
C ILE A 192 -11.08 3.06 -7.99
N ALA A 193 -11.77 2.39 -7.06
CA ALA A 193 -13.07 2.86 -6.53
C ALA A 193 -13.01 4.26 -5.90
N ASN A 194 -11.85 4.65 -5.35
CA ASN A 194 -11.63 5.96 -4.73
C ASN A 194 -10.58 6.78 -5.48
N TYR A 195 -10.35 6.48 -6.77
CA TYR A 195 -9.33 7.16 -7.55
C TYR A 195 -9.76 8.59 -7.88
N LEU A 196 -8.88 9.54 -7.56
CA LEU A 196 -9.00 10.93 -7.99
C LEU A 196 -8.29 11.12 -9.32
N GLU A 197 -9.05 11.52 -10.33
CA GLU A 197 -8.52 11.75 -11.68
C GLU A 197 -7.38 12.77 -11.67
N ASN A 198 -6.37 12.51 -12.48
CA ASN A 198 -5.24 13.41 -12.67
C ASN A 198 -5.47 14.28 -13.91
N GLU A 199 -5.14 15.58 -13.81
CA GLU A 199 -5.33 16.53 -14.93
C GLU A 199 -4.36 16.30 -16.09
N GLY A 200 -3.16 15.75 -15.83
CA GLY A 200 -2.14 15.50 -16.83
C GLY A 200 -2.15 14.09 -17.43
N TRP A 201 -2.72 13.14 -16.69
CA TRP A 201 -2.68 11.72 -17.03
C TRP A 201 -4.02 11.05 -16.89
N GLU A 202 -4.38 10.27 -17.89
CA GLU A 202 -5.56 9.41 -17.89
C GLU A 202 -5.15 7.98 -17.58
N LEU A 203 -5.78 7.36 -16.60
CA LEU A 203 -5.59 5.95 -16.28
C LEU A 203 -6.43 5.10 -17.24
N LEU A 204 -5.78 4.36 -18.14
CA LEU A 204 -6.45 3.55 -19.15
C LEU A 204 -6.91 2.21 -18.57
N LYS A 205 -6.01 1.52 -17.89
CA LYS A 205 -6.26 0.24 -17.22
C LYS A 205 -5.23 -0.02 -16.14
N THR A 206 -5.54 -0.96 -15.28
CA THR A 206 -4.62 -1.53 -14.31
C THR A 206 -4.53 -3.04 -14.50
N GLU A 207 -3.44 -3.63 -14.06
CA GLU A 207 -3.23 -5.07 -14.18
C GLU A 207 -2.40 -5.54 -12.98
N VAL A 208 -2.78 -6.68 -12.41
CA VAL A 208 -2.02 -7.32 -11.33
C VAL A 208 -1.66 -8.72 -11.77
N SER A 209 -0.39 -9.06 -11.71
CA SER A 209 0.11 -10.38 -12.06
C SER A 209 1.08 -10.92 -11.02
N ARG A 210 1.04 -12.23 -10.80
CA ARG A 210 1.90 -12.95 -9.88
C ARG A 210 2.99 -13.66 -10.67
N HIS A 211 4.25 -13.44 -10.29
CA HIS A 211 5.42 -14.03 -10.90
C HIS A 211 6.24 -14.78 -9.86
N GLU A 212 6.85 -15.89 -10.27
CA GLU A 212 7.82 -16.64 -9.46
C GLU A 212 9.19 -16.44 -10.07
N VAL A 213 10.11 -15.86 -9.28
CA VAL A 213 11.46 -15.55 -9.77
C VAL A 213 12.48 -16.27 -8.90
N LYS A 214 13.36 -17.03 -9.56
CA LYS A 214 14.49 -17.67 -8.89
C LYS A 214 15.77 -16.90 -9.17
N TYR A 215 16.39 -16.41 -8.11
CA TYR A 215 17.66 -15.71 -8.19
C TYR A 215 18.84 -16.68 -8.09
N SER A 216 19.95 -16.33 -8.70
CA SER A 216 21.18 -17.16 -8.69
C SER A 216 21.80 -17.32 -7.31
N CYS A 217 21.52 -16.39 -6.39
CA CYS A 217 22.00 -16.42 -5.01
C CYS A 217 21.32 -17.50 -4.15
N CYS A 218 20.11 -17.91 -4.55
CA CYS A 218 19.17 -18.45 -3.59
C CYS A 218 18.59 -19.78 -4.05
N PRO A 219 18.38 -20.76 -3.14
CA PRO A 219 17.92 -22.10 -3.52
C PRO A 219 16.44 -22.12 -3.97
N ASN A 220 15.61 -21.26 -3.39
CA ASN A 220 14.17 -21.22 -3.61
C ASN A 220 13.75 -19.99 -4.44
N ALA A 221 12.55 -20.04 -5.02
CA ALA A 221 11.96 -18.91 -5.73
C ALA A 221 11.33 -17.90 -4.75
N TYR A 222 11.17 -16.68 -5.22
CA TYR A 222 10.45 -15.59 -4.55
C TYR A 222 9.18 -15.28 -5.32
N THR A 223 8.10 -15.00 -4.62
CA THR A 223 6.85 -14.57 -5.25
C THR A 223 6.84 -13.06 -5.39
N LEU A 224 6.75 -12.55 -6.62
CA LEU A 224 6.66 -11.15 -6.94
C LEU A 224 5.25 -10.82 -7.44
N LEU A 225 4.66 -9.76 -6.92
CA LEU A 225 3.43 -9.18 -7.44
C LEU A 225 3.76 -7.94 -8.28
N HIS A 226 3.43 -7.99 -9.56
CA HIS A 226 3.58 -6.89 -10.49
C HIS A 226 2.23 -6.18 -10.62
N LEU A 227 2.19 -4.92 -10.23
CA LEU A 227 1.03 -4.06 -10.30
C LEU A 227 1.30 -2.96 -11.31
N THR A 228 0.68 -3.07 -12.47
CA THR A 228 0.96 -2.24 -13.63
C THR A 228 -0.14 -1.22 -13.85
N LEU A 229 0.27 0.03 -14.07
CA LEU A 229 -0.56 1.17 -14.44
C LEU A 229 -0.30 1.56 -15.89
N TYR A 230 -1.33 1.63 -16.71
CA TYR A 230 -1.25 2.12 -18.09
C TYR A 230 -1.79 3.54 -18.13
N LEU A 231 -0.92 4.52 -18.38
CA LEU A 231 -1.19 5.94 -18.26
C LEU A 231 -1.04 6.62 -19.60
N ARG A 232 -2.07 7.31 -20.07
CA ARG A 232 -2.05 8.12 -21.29
C ARG A 232 -1.92 9.60 -20.92
N ARG A 233 -0.99 10.30 -21.57
CA ARG A 233 -0.83 11.74 -21.36
C ARG A 233 -2.00 12.52 -21.96
N LYS A 234 -2.50 13.51 -21.22
CA LYS A 234 -3.44 14.53 -21.72
C LYS A 234 -2.65 15.65 -22.36
N PRO A 235 -2.60 15.77 -23.70
CA PRO A 235 -1.60 16.62 -24.39
C PRO A 235 -1.94 18.11 -24.39
N LEU A 236 -3.16 18.51 -23.97
CA LEU A 236 -3.66 19.88 -24.12
C LEU A 236 -2.71 20.95 -23.59
N PHE A 237 -2.14 20.73 -22.40
CA PHE A 237 -1.17 21.67 -21.81
C PHE A 237 0.03 21.91 -22.72
N TYR A 238 0.59 20.86 -23.30
CA TYR A 238 1.76 20.96 -24.19
C TYR A 238 1.40 21.53 -25.55
N LEU A 239 0.22 21.24 -26.07
CA LEU A 239 -0.28 21.82 -27.33
C LEU A 239 -0.39 23.34 -27.22
N VAL A 240 -1.05 23.84 -26.16
CA VAL A 240 -1.31 25.26 -25.98
C VAL A 240 -0.05 26.04 -25.57
N ASN A 241 0.77 25.50 -24.66
CA ASN A 241 1.87 26.27 -24.07
C ASN A 241 3.21 26.06 -24.79
N LEU A 242 3.38 24.99 -25.56
CA LEU A 242 4.64 24.71 -26.25
C LEU A 242 4.47 24.72 -27.77
N ILE A 243 3.58 23.90 -28.34
CA ILE A 243 3.51 23.67 -29.78
C ILE A 243 2.96 24.91 -30.51
N ILE A 244 1.83 25.47 -30.06
CA ILE A 244 1.23 26.66 -30.71
C ILE A 244 2.17 27.88 -30.66
N PRO A 245 2.73 28.30 -29.50
CA PRO A 245 3.62 29.46 -29.46
C PRO A 245 4.89 29.29 -30.31
N THR A 246 5.52 28.10 -30.24
CA THR A 246 6.73 27.83 -31.03
C THR A 246 6.43 27.82 -32.53
N SER A 247 5.27 27.32 -32.96
CA SER A 247 4.83 27.34 -34.35
C SER A 247 4.62 28.75 -34.85
N ILE A 248 3.99 29.62 -34.05
CA ILE A 248 3.77 31.04 -34.40
C ILE A 248 5.13 31.78 -34.55
N ILE A 249 6.04 31.58 -33.57
CA ILE A 249 7.39 32.21 -33.64
C ILE A 249 8.12 31.73 -34.89
N THR A 250 8.07 30.45 -35.20
CA THR A 250 8.70 29.88 -36.39
C THR A 250 8.12 30.47 -37.68
N LEU A 251 6.79 30.59 -37.77
CA LEU A 251 6.14 31.20 -38.91
C LEU A 251 6.56 32.68 -39.10
N ILE A 252 6.59 33.45 -38.01
CA ILE A 252 7.04 34.87 -38.06
C ILE A 252 8.49 34.95 -38.53
N ALA A 253 9.37 34.07 -38.04
CA ALA A 253 10.76 34.03 -38.48
C ALA A 253 10.88 33.69 -39.96
N ILE A 254 10.12 32.71 -40.47
CA ILE A 254 10.10 32.37 -41.90
C ILE A 254 9.63 33.55 -42.74
N VAL A 255 8.50 34.21 -42.38
CA VAL A 255 8.01 35.39 -43.07
C VAL A 255 9.07 36.50 -43.08
N GLY A 256 9.78 36.70 -41.96
CA GLY A 256 10.86 37.67 -41.85
C GLY A 256 12.03 37.44 -42.82
N PHE A 257 12.32 36.17 -43.18
CA PHE A 257 13.33 35.87 -44.20
C PHE A 257 12.90 36.18 -45.64
N PHE A 258 11.59 36.14 -45.92
CA PHE A 258 11.06 36.44 -47.26
C PHE A 258 10.65 37.89 -47.47
N THR A 259 10.63 38.73 -46.40
CA THR A 259 10.45 40.17 -46.59
C THR A 259 11.70 40.75 -47.22
N THR A 260 11.53 41.26 -48.46
CA THR A 260 12.59 41.89 -49.24
C THR A 260 13.12 43.13 -48.53
N SER A 261 14.43 43.33 -48.53
CA SER A 261 15.13 44.51 -48.02
C SER A 261 14.81 45.82 -48.81
N SER A 262 13.88 45.79 -49.73
CA SER A 262 13.41 46.93 -50.54
C SER A 262 12.46 47.90 -49.83
N ALA A 263 12.01 47.57 -48.63
CA ALA A 263 11.43 48.55 -47.73
C ALA A 263 12.57 49.29 -47.04
N SER A 264 13.28 50.09 -47.86
CA SER A 264 14.12 51.25 -47.55
C SER A 264 14.70 51.33 -46.13
N GLY A 265 15.97 51.13 -46.02
CA GLY A 265 16.88 52.01 -45.27
C GLY A 265 16.37 52.52 -43.92
N MET A 266 16.03 51.65 -42.99
CA MET A 266 16.11 51.86 -41.57
C MET A 266 15.95 50.47 -40.91
N ARG A 267 16.97 49.66 -41.09
CA ARG A 267 17.39 48.72 -40.04
C ARG A 267 18.36 49.53 -39.19
N GLU A 268 17.85 50.34 -38.32
CA GLU A 268 18.64 50.74 -37.18
C GLU A 268 18.73 49.60 -36.21
N GLU A 269 19.91 49.38 -35.72
CA GLU A 269 20.54 48.34 -34.94
C GLU A 269 19.73 47.79 -33.78
#